data_1e71690b168d66bf1d7a0c4a039f40a0
#
_entry.id   1e71690b168d66bf1d7a0c4a039f40a0
#
_cell.length_a   1.000
_cell.length_b   1.000
_cell.length_c   1.000
_cell.angle_alpha   90.00
_cell.angle_beta   90.00
_cell.angle_gamma   90.00
#
_symmetry.space_group_name_H-M   'P 1'
#
loop_
_entity.id
_entity.type
_entity.pdbx_description
1 polymer ?
#
loop_
_entity_poly.entity_id
_entity_poly.type
_entity_poly.pdbx_seq_one_letter_code
_entity_poly.pdbx_strand_id
1 'polypeptide(L)'
;MRGWVIAGAIALLSTLGLSSSMLPAAQGDAPGMEIPVSKKKVSQTIRKRFAYTVSYNHDTRQPNWVAWSLTRAHASGKLKRGGFEDDMDMPSPKGTKADYYNSGYDRGHLCPAGDNKWNQKAMDECFLMTNMCPQTHALNAGVWNSIEQQCRTWAKKYGKVYIVCGPIFLNKQHRKLGKNKVVVPDAFFKVILRTGKNPQAIGFICRNQGATGLQKKDFVNSVDEVERITGYDFFSKLPDNIEKKIEAKADINQW
;
A
#
# COMPACT_ATOMS: atom_id res chain seq x y z
N MET A 1 -46.36 -19.83 77.23
CA MET A 1 -47.05 -20.05 75.96
C MET A 1 -46.06 -19.68 74.80
N ARG A 2 -45.90 -20.56 73.91
CA ARG A 2 -44.78 -20.65 72.95
C ARG A 2 -44.82 -19.59 71.89
N GLY A 3 -43.75 -18.79 71.70
CA GLY A 3 -43.52 -17.88 70.64
C GLY A 3 -42.64 -18.49 69.55
N TRP A 4 -43.07 -18.42 68.32
CA TRP A 4 -42.34 -18.94 67.15
C TRP A 4 -41.44 -17.85 66.60
N VAL A 5 -40.14 -18.18 66.42
CA VAL A 5 -39.17 -17.34 65.70
C VAL A 5 -39.11 -17.78 64.25
N ILE A 6 -39.40 -16.86 63.36
CA ILE A 6 -39.25 -17.08 61.92
C ILE A 6 -37.89 -16.56 61.50
N ALA A 7 -37.00 -17.47 61.11
CA ALA A 7 -35.70 -17.13 60.52
C ALA A 7 -35.90 -16.81 59.04
N GLY A 8 -35.64 -15.56 58.68
CA GLY A 8 -35.59 -15.13 57.27
C GLY A 8 -34.23 -15.46 56.66
N ALA A 9 -34.21 -16.28 55.62
CA ALA A 9 -33.05 -16.56 54.83
C ALA A 9 -32.85 -15.44 53.79
N ILE A 10 -31.76 -14.69 53.90
CA ILE A 10 -31.34 -13.71 52.89
C ILE A 10 -30.55 -14.48 51.83
N ALA A 11 -31.14 -14.59 50.63
CA ALA A 11 -30.45 -15.12 49.46
C ALA A 11 -29.54 -14.04 48.87
N LEU A 12 -28.23 -14.22 48.99
CA LEU A 12 -27.25 -13.42 48.22
C LEU A 12 -27.27 -13.85 46.74
N LEU A 13 -27.82 -13.02 45.88
CA LEU A 13 -27.60 -13.15 44.45
C LEU A 13 -26.21 -12.63 44.09
N SER A 14 -25.28 -13.55 43.86
CA SER A 14 -24.00 -13.24 43.24
C SER A 14 -24.21 -12.97 41.73
N THR A 15 -24.19 -11.70 41.35
CA THR A 15 -24.10 -11.31 39.93
C THR A 15 -22.71 -11.67 39.40
N LEU A 16 -22.59 -12.77 38.69
CA LEU A 16 -21.45 -13.06 37.83
C LEU A 16 -21.40 -12.03 36.72
N GLY A 17 -20.57 -11.01 36.93
CA GLY A 17 -20.22 -10.08 35.86
C GLY A 17 -19.43 -10.84 34.76
N LEU A 18 -20.07 -11.11 33.65
CA LEU A 18 -19.39 -11.51 32.42
C LEU A 18 -18.52 -10.33 31.97
N SER A 19 -17.27 -10.30 32.41
CA SER A 19 -16.26 -9.46 31.76
C SER A 19 -16.05 -10.02 30.35
N SER A 20 -16.63 -9.38 29.33
CA SER A 20 -16.24 -9.64 27.96
C SER A 20 -14.77 -9.24 27.83
N SER A 21 -13.88 -10.21 27.92
CA SER A 21 -12.49 -10.02 27.53
C SER A 21 -12.47 -9.63 26.06
N MET A 22 -12.38 -8.34 25.77
CA MET A 22 -12.01 -7.87 24.44
C MET A 22 -10.69 -8.55 24.12
N LEU A 23 -10.70 -9.46 23.14
CA LEU A 23 -9.48 -9.98 22.55
C LEU A 23 -8.62 -8.77 22.15
N PRO A 24 -7.33 -8.72 22.53
CA PRO A 24 -6.46 -7.64 22.13
C PRO A 24 -6.50 -7.55 20.60
N ALA A 25 -6.74 -6.36 20.07
CA ALA A 25 -6.64 -6.10 18.63
C ALA A 25 -5.33 -6.72 18.15
N ALA A 26 -5.37 -7.47 17.04
CA ALA A 26 -4.19 -8.13 16.52
C ALA A 26 -3.07 -7.09 16.40
N GLN A 27 -1.94 -7.30 17.06
CA GLN A 27 -0.81 -6.39 17.08
C GLN A 27 -0.48 -5.98 15.63
N GLY A 28 -0.57 -4.67 15.32
CA GLY A 28 -0.24 -4.13 14.02
C GLY A 28 -1.41 -3.73 13.10
N ASP A 29 -2.65 -3.67 13.59
CA ASP A 29 -3.83 -3.27 12.78
C ASP A 29 -4.29 -1.82 13.02
N ALA A 30 -3.36 -0.90 13.30
CA ALA A 30 -3.67 0.50 13.50
C ALA A 30 -4.14 1.18 12.20
N PRO A 31 -5.14 2.09 12.27
CA PRO A 31 -5.56 2.87 11.09
C PRO A 31 -4.39 3.67 10.51
N GLY A 32 -4.21 3.61 9.17
CA GLY A 32 -3.13 4.31 8.47
C GLY A 32 -1.75 3.66 8.68
N MET A 33 -1.70 2.37 8.98
CA MET A 33 -0.47 1.57 9.03
C MET A 33 0.32 1.63 7.71
N GLU A 34 -0.39 1.80 6.60
CA GLU A 34 0.19 1.93 5.26
C GLU A 34 0.79 3.30 4.96
N ILE A 35 0.51 4.34 5.76
CA ILE A 35 0.93 5.71 5.46
C ILE A 35 2.39 5.92 5.90
N PRO A 36 3.34 6.13 4.97
CA PRO A 36 4.73 6.34 5.33
C PRO A 36 4.96 7.72 5.91
N VAL A 37 5.96 7.84 6.77
CA VAL A 37 6.47 9.11 7.28
C VAL A 37 7.69 9.52 6.45
N SER A 38 7.76 10.77 6.02
CA SER A 38 8.94 11.26 5.30
C SER A 38 10.01 11.72 6.28
N LYS A 39 11.21 11.17 6.16
CA LYS A 39 12.41 11.62 6.91
C LYS A 39 13.02 12.91 6.34
N LYS A 40 12.50 13.39 5.19
CA LYS A 40 12.98 14.60 4.49
C LYS A 40 11.80 15.49 4.12
N LYS A 41 12.05 16.80 3.96
CA LYS A 41 11.06 17.70 3.38
C LYS A 41 10.87 17.36 1.91
N VAL A 42 9.65 16.98 1.53
CA VAL A 42 9.27 16.66 0.15
C VAL A 42 8.13 17.56 -0.33
N SER A 43 8.14 17.91 -1.62
CA SER A 43 6.99 18.56 -2.26
C SER A 43 5.86 17.55 -2.36
N GLN A 44 4.71 17.84 -1.70
CA GLN A 44 3.60 16.90 -1.71
C GLN A 44 2.23 17.54 -1.50
N THR A 45 1.24 16.99 -2.16
CA THR A 45 -0.18 17.17 -1.87
C THR A 45 -0.78 15.79 -1.56
N ILE A 46 -1.25 15.60 -0.32
CA ILE A 46 -1.86 14.33 0.06
C ILE A 46 -3.35 14.35 -0.28
N ARG A 47 -3.81 13.29 -0.94
CA ARG A 47 -5.25 13.04 -1.20
C ARG A 47 -5.62 11.63 -0.75
N LYS A 48 -6.63 11.55 0.10
CA LYS A 48 -7.28 10.28 0.45
C LYS A 48 -8.34 10.01 -0.60
N ARG A 49 -8.20 8.89 -1.31
CA ARG A 49 -9.17 8.35 -2.25
C ARG A 49 -10.01 7.27 -1.57
N PHE A 50 -10.99 6.74 -2.27
CA PHE A 50 -11.89 5.73 -1.70
C PHE A 50 -11.14 4.46 -1.25
N ALA A 51 -10.17 3.99 -2.05
CA ALA A 51 -9.44 2.75 -1.80
C ALA A 51 -7.94 2.93 -1.52
N TYR A 52 -7.38 4.13 -1.65
CA TYR A 52 -5.97 4.40 -1.44
C TYR A 52 -5.71 5.85 -1.00
N THR A 53 -4.51 6.10 -0.51
CA THR A 53 -3.99 7.46 -0.27
C THR A 53 -2.83 7.71 -1.21
N VAL A 54 -2.77 8.90 -1.80
CA VAL A 54 -1.67 9.34 -2.66
C VAL A 54 -0.97 10.56 -2.08
N SER A 55 0.36 10.55 -2.06
CA SER A 55 1.21 11.73 -1.92
C SER A 55 1.66 12.14 -3.31
N TYR A 56 1.13 13.23 -3.83
CA TYR A 56 1.42 13.71 -5.18
C TYR A 56 2.48 14.80 -5.18
N ASN A 57 3.44 14.68 -6.08
CA ASN A 57 4.54 15.63 -6.26
C ASN A 57 4.33 16.48 -7.52
N HIS A 58 4.15 17.79 -7.31
CA HIS A 58 3.93 18.74 -8.39
C HIS A 58 5.21 19.07 -9.18
N ASP A 59 6.41 18.76 -8.65
CA ASP A 59 7.68 19.00 -9.34
C ASP A 59 7.95 17.89 -10.37
N THR A 60 7.64 16.64 -10.02
CA THR A 60 7.78 15.47 -10.90
C THR A 60 6.53 15.14 -11.70
N ARG A 61 5.37 15.73 -11.36
CA ARG A 61 4.04 15.51 -11.99
C ARG A 61 3.53 14.09 -11.85
N GLN A 62 3.83 13.44 -10.73
CA GLN A 62 3.42 12.07 -10.43
C GLN A 62 3.46 11.82 -8.91
N PRO A 63 2.95 10.69 -8.40
CA PRO A 63 3.03 10.39 -6.99
C PRO A 63 4.46 10.32 -6.45
N ASN A 64 4.67 10.77 -5.21
CA ASN A 64 5.80 10.32 -4.41
C ASN A 64 5.60 8.86 -3.96
N TRP A 65 4.39 8.57 -3.52
CA TRP A 65 3.94 7.23 -3.14
C TRP A 65 2.42 7.12 -3.21
N VAL A 66 1.95 5.90 -3.32
CA VAL A 66 0.55 5.50 -3.17
C VAL A 66 0.50 4.35 -2.16
N ALA A 67 -0.45 4.44 -1.22
CA ALA A 67 -0.56 3.52 -0.10
C ALA A 67 -2.00 3.01 0.08
N TRP A 68 -2.16 1.71 0.33
CA TRP A 68 -3.47 1.09 0.58
C TRP A 68 -3.36 -0.18 1.42
N SER A 69 -4.49 -0.57 2.01
CA SER A 69 -4.67 -1.89 2.58
C SER A 69 -5.44 -2.78 1.60
N LEU A 70 -4.92 -3.95 1.30
CA LEU A 70 -5.56 -4.95 0.44
C LEU A 70 -6.08 -6.10 1.29
N THR A 71 -7.41 -6.24 1.35
CA THR A 71 -8.06 -7.34 2.06
C THR A 71 -8.36 -8.52 1.13
N ARG A 72 -8.64 -9.70 1.70
CA ARG A 72 -9.10 -10.87 0.94
C ARG A 72 -10.32 -10.55 0.07
N ALA A 73 -11.28 -9.80 0.62
CA ALA A 73 -12.49 -9.39 -0.10
C ALA A 73 -12.16 -8.50 -1.30
N HIS A 74 -11.31 -7.48 -1.11
CA HIS A 74 -10.89 -6.57 -2.17
C HIS A 74 -10.11 -7.30 -3.27
N ALA A 75 -9.24 -8.24 -2.90
CA ALA A 75 -8.47 -9.06 -3.85
C ALA A 75 -9.31 -10.04 -4.69
N SER A 76 -10.62 -10.18 -4.38
CA SER A 76 -11.54 -11.13 -5.03
C SER A 76 -12.61 -10.46 -5.89
N GLY A 77 -12.55 -9.14 -6.08
CA GLY A 77 -13.50 -8.39 -6.91
C GLY A 77 -13.49 -8.81 -8.39
N LYS A 78 -14.61 -8.58 -9.11
CA LYS A 78 -14.82 -9.04 -10.48
C LYS A 78 -15.23 -7.95 -11.48
N LEU A 79 -15.29 -6.68 -11.07
CA LEU A 79 -15.65 -5.58 -11.95
C LEU A 79 -14.70 -5.51 -13.16
N LYS A 80 -15.24 -5.06 -14.29
CA LYS A 80 -14.45 -4.80 -15.49
C LYS A 80 -13.50 -3.62 -15.25
N ARG A 81 -12.40 -3.61 -15.99
CA ARG A 81 -11.42 -2.54 -15.94
C ARG A 81 -12.02 -1.22 -16.43
N GLY A 82 -11.69 -0.10 -15.75
CA GLY A 82 -12.08 1.26 -16.14
C GLY A 82 -11.18 1.86 -17.24
N GLY A 83 -11.37 3.13 -17.51
CA GLY A 83 -10.57 3.94 -18.43
C GLY A 83 -9.78 5.03 -17.70
N PHE A 84 -8.65 5.45 -18.26
CA PHE A 84 -7.84 6.53 -17.69
C PHE A 84 -8.56 7.88 -17.74
N GLU A 85 -8.50 8.63 -16.63
CA GLU A 85 -9.08 9.95 -16.49
C GLU A 85 -8.10 10.95 -15.87
N ASP A 86 -8.16 12.20 -16.35
CA ASP A 86 -7.43 13.29 -15.71
C ASP A 86 -8.05 13.61 -14.36
N ASP A 87 -7.21 13.80 -13.34
CA ASP A 87 -7.68 14.06 -11.98
C ASP A 87 -8.05 15.54 -11.80
N MET A 88 -9.34 15.86 -11.85
CA MET A 88 -9.82 17.23 -11.75
C MET A 88 -9.69 17.79 -10.32
N ASP A 89 -9.63 16.95 -9.29
CA ASP A 89 -9.49 17.35 -7.89
C ASP A 89 -8.04 17.64 -7.46
N MET A 90 -7.07 17.25 -8.29
CA MET A 90 -5.66 17.54 -8.03
C MET A 90 -5.30 18.88 -8.67
N PRO A 91 -4.77 19.86 -7.89
CA PRO A 91 -4.33 21.12 -8.46
C PRO A 91 -3.17 20.93 -9.45
N SER A 92 -3.04 21.90 -10.38
CA SER A 92 -1.88 21.97 -11.27
C SER A 92 -0.64 22.51 -10.51
N PRO A 93 0.57 22.20 -11.00
CA PRO A 93 0.88 21.41 -12.19
C PRO A 93 0.79 19.90 -11.94
N LYS A 94 0.21 19.17 -12.88
CA LYS A 94 0.02 17.71 -12.80
C LYS A 94 0.18 17.04 -14.17
N GLY A 95 0.47 15.73 -14.17
CA GLY A 95 0.46 14.90 -15.36
C GLY A 95 -0.96 14.62 -15.86
N THR A 96 -1.12 14.50 -17.16
CA THR A 96 -2.39 14.25 -17.85
C THR A 96 -2.28 13.07 -18.81
N LYS A 97 -3.41 12.58 -19.31
CA LYS A 97 -3.45 11.53 -20.35
C LYS A 97 -2.64 11.90 -21.58
N ALA A 98 -2.69 13.17 -21.97
CA ALA A 98 -2.01 13.69 -23.16
C ALA A 98 -0.48 13.60 -23.08
N ASP A 99 0.10 13.67 -21.88
CA ASP A 99 1.55 13.62 -21.71
C ASP A 99 2.14 12.24 -22.05
N TYR A 100 1.32 11.18 -22.01
CA TYR A 100 1.75 9.82 -22.31
C TYR A 100 1.54 9.43 -23.78
N TYR A 101 0.85 10.25 -24.57
CA TYR A 101 0.59 9.94 -25.98
C TYR A 101 1.91 9.88 -26.75
N ASN A 102 2.12 8.80 -27.51
CA ASN A 102 3.33 8.53 -28.28
C ASN A 102 4.66 8.68 -27.48
N SER A 103 4.60 8.55 -26.15
CA SER A 103 5.78 8.72 -25.29
C SER A 103 6.72 7.51 -25.28
N GLY A 104 6.24 6.34 -25.65
CA GLY A 104 6.94 5.06 -25.49
C GLY A 104 6.86 4.47 -24.07
N TYR A 105 6.06 5.09 -23.18
CA TYR A 105 5.82 4.61 -21.83
C TYR A 105 4.34 4.30 -21.60
N ASP A 106 4.10 3.28 -20.82
CA ASP A 106 2.78 2.94 -20.31
C ASP A 106 2.36 3.92 -19.20
N ARG A 107 1.05 4.10 -19.03
CA ARG A 107 0.44 4.68 -17.83
C ARG A 107 0.44 3.62 -16.75
N GLY A 108 1.59 3.47 -16.06
CA GLY A 108 1.79 2.44 -15.05
C GLY A 108 1.07 2.78 -13.76
N HIS A 109 0.16 1.91 -13.33
CA HIS A 109 -0.53 2.07 -12.06
C HIS A 109 0.41 1.87 -10.87
N LEU A 110 0.26 2.69 -9.82
CA LEU A 110 0.80 2.39 -8.50
C LEU A 110 -0.18 1.54 -7.69
N CYS A 111 -1.39 2.02 -7.40
CA CYS A 111 -2.48 1.18 -6.89
C CYS A 111 -3.20 0.52 -8.08
N PRO A 112 -3.09 -0.81 -8.27
CA PRO A 112 -3.49 -1.45 -9.53
C PRO A 112 -4.99 -1.68 -9.64
N ALA A 113 -5.51 -1.69 -10.87
CA ALA A 113 -6.91 -2.00 -11.15
C ALA A 113 -7.33 -3.38 -10.60
N GLY A 114 -6.40 -4.34 -10.55
CA GLY A 114 -6.65 -5.68 -10.00
C GLY A 114 -7.06 -5.69 -8.54
N ASP A 115 -6.63 -4.69 -7.75
CA ASP A 115 -6.92 -4.54 -6.33
C ASP A 115 -8.23 -3.74 -6.08
N ASN A 116 -8.83 -3.18 -7.14
CA ASN A 116 -9.98 -2.27 -7.05
C ASN A 116 -11.26 -2.82 -7.70
N LYS A 117 -11.27 -4.08 -8.16
CA LYS A 117 -12.42 -4.74 -8.81
C LYS A 117 -13.62 -5.03 -7.90
N TRP A 118 -13.57 -4.64 -6.65
CA TRP A 118 -14.62 -4.89 -5.65
C TRP A 118 -15.63 -3.75 -5.53
N ASN A 119 -15.34 -2.56 -6.04
CA ASN A 119 -16.20 -1.39 -5.96
C ASN A 119 -15.98 -0.47 -7.16
N GLN A 120 -17.06 0.08 -7.75
CA GLN A 120 -16.97 0.93 -8.93
C GLN A 120 -16.17 2.20 -8.67
N LYS A 121 -16.42 2.90 -7.55
CA LYS A 121 -15.67 4.12 -7.20
C LYS A 121 -14.18 3.83 -6.99
N ALA A 122 -13.83 2.71 -6.35
CA ALA A 122 -12.43 2.28 -6.21
C ALA A 122 -11.79 2.06 -7.59
N MET A 123 -12.54 1.42 -8.51
CA MET A 123 -12.10 1.18 -9.88
C MET A 123 -11.88 2.50 -10.63
N ASP A 124 -12.84 3.41 -10.60
CA ASP A 124 -12.75 4.68 -11.31
C ASP A 124 -11.58 5.53 -10.79
N GLU A 125 -11.44 5.66 -9.47
CA GLU A 125 -10.37 6.44 -8.86
C GLU A 125 -8.98 5.84 -9.11
N CYS A 126 -8.82 4.50 -9.21
CA CYS A 126 -7.51 3.93 -9.49
C CYS A 126 -7.01 4.24 -10.91
N PHE A 127 -7.88 4.67 -11.84
CA PHE A 127 -7.53 5.11 -13.19
C PHE A 127 -7.24 6.61 -13.32
N LEU A 128 -7.33 7.38 -12.23
CA LEU A 128 -6.91 8.79 -12.23
C LEU A 128 -5.41 8.92 -12.57
N MET A 129 -5.07 9.87 -13.44
CA MET A 129 -3.68 10.08 -13.86
C MET A 129 -2.74 10.41 -12.70
N THR A 130 -3.25 10.85 -11.55
CA THR A 130 -2.49 11.05 -10.32
C THR A 130 -2.11 9.76 -9.58
N ASN A 131 -2.54 8.60 -10.05
CA ASN A 131 -2.08 7.29 -9.62
C ASN A 131 -1.07 6.66 -10.61
N MET A 132 -0.71 7.38 -11.69
CA MET A 132 0.11 6.87 -12.80
C MET A 132 1.54 7.38 -12.75
N CYS A 133 2.47 6.48 -13.14
CA CYS A 133 3.85 6.84 -13.42
C CYS A 133 4.25 6.33 -14.80
N PRO A 134 5.22 7.00 -15.50
CA PRO A 134 5.79 6.48 -16.74
C PRO A 134 6.54 5.17 -16.47
N GLN A 135 5.99 4.05 -16.92
CA GLN A 135 6.63 2.72 -16.83
C GLN A 135 6.94 2.19 -18.22
N THR A 136 8.08 1.54 -18.39
CA THR A 136 8.32 0.76 -19.61
C THR A 136 7.29 -0.38 -19.68
N HIS A 137 6.85 -0.73 -20.89
CA HIS A 137 5.90 -1.84 -21.07
C HIS A 137 6.44 -3.16 -20.48
N ALA A 138 7.72 -3.40 -20.66
CA ALA A 138 8.38 -4.60 -20.17
C ALA A 138 8.39 -4.70 -18.62
N LEU A 139 8.50 -3.58 -17.91
CA LEU A 139 8.33 -3.55 -16.45
C LEU A 139 6.86 -3.74 -16.08
N ASN A 140 5.98 -2.88 -16.63
CA ASN A 140 4.57 -2.80 -16.27
C ASN A 140 3.82 -4.12 -16.51
N ALA A 141 3.95 -4.71 -17.69
CA ALA A 141 3.34 -6.00 -18.05
C ALA A 141 4.10 -7.21 -17.48
N GLY A 142 5.36 -7.03 -17.10
CA GLY A 142 6.27 -8.08 -16.62
C GLY A 142 6.29 -8.25 -15.10
N VAL A 143 7.47 -8.01 -14.51
CA VAL A 143 7.72 -8.27 -13.09
C VAL A 143 6.82 -7.43 -12.16
N TRP A 144 6.50 -6.18 -12.52
CA TRP A 144 5.61 -5.35 -11.71
C TRP A 144 4.23 -5.97 -11.56
N ASN A 145 3.60 -6.37 -12.68
CA ASN A 145 2.33 -7.11 -12.66
C ASN A 145 2.44 -8.43 -11.87
N SER A 146 3.57 -9.14 -11.98
CA SER A 146 3.80 -10.38 -11.23
C SER A 146 3.83 -10.14 -9.70
N ILE A 147 4.44 -9.03 -9.25
CA ILE A 147 4.44 -8.63 -7.83
C ILE A 147 3.02 -8.24 -7.38
N GLU A 148 2.25 -7.52 -8.20
CA GLU A 148 0.84 -7.18 -7.90
C GLU A 148 -0.03 -8.43 -7.73
N GLN A 149 0.12 -9.42 -8.61
CA GLN A 149 -0.58 -10.71 -8.48
C GLN A 149 -0.18 -11.42 -7.18
N GLN A 150 1.10 -11.35 -6.81
CA GLN A 150 1.60 -11.91 -5.56
C GLN A 150 0.98 -11.23 -4.33
N CYS A 151 0.87 -9.90 -4.33
CA CYS A 151 0.19 -9.16 -3.24
C CYS A 151 -1.26 -9.62 -3.06
N ARG A 152 -2.00 -9.84 -4.15
CA ARG A 152 -3.37 -10.39 -4.10
C ARG A 152 -3.41 -11.81 -3.54
N THR A 153 -2.44 -12.64 -3.90
CA THR A 153 -2.30 -14.01 -3.35
C THR A 153 -2.05 -13.95 -1.84
N TRP A 154 -1.17 -13.06 -1.39
CA TRP A 154 -0.90 -12.87 0.04
C TRP A 154 -2.10 -12.31 0.80
N ALA A 155 -2.81 -11.33 0.25
CA ALA A 155 -4.05 -10.82 0.85
C ALA A 155 -5.10 -11.93 1.02
N LYS A 156 -5.25 -12.82 0.03
CA LYS A 156 -6.15 -13.98 0.11
C LYS A 156 -5.69 -14.99 1.17
N LYS A 157 -4.38 -15.26 1.25
CA LYS A 157 -3.79 -16.21 2.20
C LYS A 157 -3.89 -15.70 3.64
N TYR A 158 -3.47 -14.46 3.87
CA TYR A 158 -3.32 -13.89 5.21
C TYR A 158 -4.49 -13.01 5.67
N GLY A 159 -5.49 -12.79 4.81
CA GLY A 159 -6.67 -11.98 5.11
C GLY A 159 -6.50 -10.51 4.74
N LYS A 160 -5.33 -9.90 5.02
CA LYS A 160 -4.99 -8.51 4.70
C LYS A 160 -3.48 -8.32 4.57
N VAL A 161 -3.08 -7.39 3.69
CA VAL A 161 -1.72 -6.84 3.62
C VAL A 161 -1.80 -5.32 3.48
N TYR A 162 -0.78 -4.61 3.94
CA TYR A 162 -0.59 -3.18 3.73
C TYR A 162 0.47 -2.99 2.67
N ILE A 163 0.26 -2.08 1.74
CA ILE A 163 1.12 -1.89 0.57
C ILE A 163 1.40 -0.41 0.39
N VAL A 164 2.67 -0.07 0.16
CA VAL A 164 3.10 1.25 -0.30
C VAL A 164 3.99 1.06 -1.52
N CYS A 165 3.81 1.87 -2.54
CA CYS A 165 4.71 1.88 -3.69
C CYS A 165 4.87 3.27 -4.29
N GLY A 166 5.96 3.47 -5.00
CA GLY A 166 6.25 4.75 -5.63
C GLY A 166 7.47 4.70 -6.56
N PRO A 167 7.74 5.80 -7.25
CA PRO A 167 8.91 5.96 -8.09
C PRO A 167 10.19 6.22 -7.28
N ILE A 168 11.33 5.87 -7.88
CA ILE A 168 12.67 6.18 -7.38
C ILE A 168 13.41 6.96 -8.45
N PHE A 169 14.08 8.06 -8.03
CA PHE A 169 14.91 8.91 -8.85
C PHE A 169 16.34 8.84 -8.35
N LEU A 170 17.25 8.22 -9.11
CA LEU A 170 18.65 7.99 -8.74
C LEU A 170 19.59 8.97 -9.46
N ASN A 171 19.22 9.38 -10.67
CA ASN A 171 20.03 10.25 -11.51
C ASN A 171 19.67 11.72 -11.28
N LYS A 172 20.59 12.63 -11.68
CA LYS A 172 20.35 14.08 -11.64
C LYS A 172 19.48 14.57 -12.83
N GLN A 173 19.51 13.84 -13.93
CA GLN A 173 18.79 14.19 -15.16
C GLN A 173 17.85 13.06 -15.56
N HIS A 174 16.63 13.43 -15.94
CA HIS A 174 15.58 12.48 -16.31
C HIS A 174 14.90 12.96 -17.59
N ARG A 175 14.49 12.00 -18.43
CA ARG A 175 13.55 12.26 -19.51
C ARG A 175 12.24 12.79 -18.94
N LYS A 176 11.59 13.69 -19.68
CA LYS A 176 10.29 14.27 -19.32
C LYS A 176 9.30 14.04 -20.45
N LEU A 177 8.07 13.71 -20.12
CA LEU A 177 7.00 13.40 -21.07
C LEU A 177 6.04 14.58 -21.21
N GLY A 178 5.60 14.82 -22.42
CA GLY A 178 4.52 15.72 -22.77
C GLY A 178 4.71 17.18 -22.38
N LYS A 179 3.64 17.94 -22.52
CA LYS A 179 3.62 19.38 -22.23
C LYS A 179 3.85 19.68 -20.74
N ASN A 180 3.32 18.82 -19.87
CA ASN A 180 3.43 19.00 -18.43
C ASN A 180 4.77 18.50 -17.84
N LYS A 181 5.65 17.95 -18.69
CA LYS A 181 7.01 17.52 -18.30
C LYS A 181 6.99 16.47 -17.16
N VAL A 182 6.15 15.43 -17.30
CA VAL A 182 6.11 14.30 -16.37
C VAL A 182 7.47 13.61 -16.37
N VAL A 183 8.10 13.51 -15.21
CA VAL A 183 9.47 13.00 -15.07
C VAL A 183 9.46 11.47 -15.17
N VAL A 184 10.35 10.87 -15.97
CA VAL A 184 10.48 9.40 -16.07
C VAL A 184 11.32 8.88 -14.91
N PRO A 185 10.81 7.98 -14.05
CA PRO A 185 11.56 7.41 -12.94
C PRO A 185 12.64 6.42 -13.40
N ASP A 186 13.71 6.28 -12.62
CA ASP A 186 14.76 5.28 -12.84
C ASP A 186 14.33 3.88 -12.38
N ALA A 187 13.55 3.83 -11.31
CA ALA A 187 13.07 2.58 -10.71
C ALA A 187 11.77 2.81 -9.95
N PHE A 188 11.22 1.73 -9.42
CA PHE A 188 10.03 1.73 -8.56
C PHE A 188 10.29 0.86 -7.34
N PHE A 189 9.75 1.28 -6.20
CA PHE A 189 9.68 0.47 -5.00
C PHE A 189 8.25 -0.02 -4.74
N LYS A 190 8.15 -1.15 -4.05
CA LYS A 190 6.92 -1.62 -3.42
C LYS A 190 7.28 -2.30 -2.11
N VAL A 191 6.72 -1.83 -0.99
CA VAL A 191 6.86 -2.46 0.31
C VAL A 191 5.52 -3.02 0.77
N ILE A 192 5.56 -4.19 1.37
CA ILE A 192 4.38 -4.93 1.81
C ILE A 192 4.58 -5.37 3.26
N LEU A 193 3.54 -5.17 4.08
CA LEU A 193 3.46 -5.66 5.44
C LEU A 193 2.27 -6.61 5.58
N ARG A 194 2.47 -7.76 6.20
CA ARG A 194 1.40 -8.54 6.81
C ARG A 194 1.54 -8.49 8.33
N THR A 195 0.42 -8.38 9.02
CA THR A 195 0.31 -8.33 10.47
C THR A 195 -0.17 -9.66 11.04
N GLY A 196 -0.45 -9.75 12.33
CA GLY A 196 -0.94 -10.94 13.02
C GLY A 196 0.13 -11.64 13.84
N LYS A 197 -0.04 -12.95 14.11
CA LYS A 197 0.86 -13.73 15.00
C LYS A 197 2.33 -13.70 14.60
N ASN A 198 2.60 -13.73 13.29
CA ASN A 198 3.95 -13.73 12.73
C ASN A 198 4.04 -12.59 11.70
N PRO A 199 4.19 -11.33 12.12
CA PRO A 199 4.30 -10.21 11.20
C PRO A 199 5.54 -10.36 10.32
N GLN A 200 5.43 -9.93 9.07
CA GLN A 200 6.54 -9.92 8.10
C GLN A 200 6.42 -8.69 7.22
N ALA A 201 7.56 -8.12 6.86
CA ALA A 201 7.66 -7.08 5.86
C ALA A 201 8.60 -7.50 4.73
N ILE A 202 8.37 -7.00 3.52
CA ILE A 202 9.18 -7.28 2.34
C ILE A 202 9.17 -6.06 1.43
N GLY A 203 10.33 -5.73 0.87
CA GLY A 203 10.50 -4.72 -0.15
C GLY A 203 10.80 -5.32 -1.52
N PHE A 204 10.47 -4.57 -2.56
CA PHE A 204 10.87 -4.82 -3.95
C PHE A 204 11.40 -3.54 -4.55
N ILE A 205 12.49 -3.62 -5.30
CA ILE A 205 13.04 -2.52 -6.10
C ILE A 205 13.21 -3.02 -7.53
N CYS A 206 12.50 -2.40 -8.46
CA CYS A 206 12.50 -2.77 -9.88
C CYS A 206 12.97 -1.57 -10.72
N ARG A 207 14.04 -1.73 -11.51
CA ARG A 207 14.44 -0.72 -12.49
C ARG A 207 13.35 -0.52 -13.53
N ASN A 208 13.21 0.70 -14.03
CA ASN A 208 12.20 1.04 -15.06
C ASN A 208 12.64 0.56 -16.45
N GLN A 209 12.85 -0.74 -16.55
CA GLN A 209 13.31 -1.45 -17.76
C GLN A 209 12.80 -2.89 -17.77
N GLY A 210 13.05 -3.62 -18.85
CA GLY A 210 12.75 -5.05 -18.92
C GLY A 210 13.61 -5.86 -17.92
N ALA A 211 13.07 -6.99 -17.51
CA ALA A 211 13.67 -7.90 -16.53
C ALA A 211 13.85 -9.30 -17.12
N THR A 212 14.40 -9.40 -18.34
CA THR A 212 14.56 -10.68 -19.06
C THR A 212 15.38 -11.66 -18.23
N GLY A 213 14.84 -12.85 -18.02
CA GLY A 213 15.47 -13.93 -17.25
C GLY A 213 15.38 -13.79 -15.73
N LEU A 214 14.87 -12.65 -15.20
CA LEU A 214 14.73 -12.42 -13.77
C LEU A 214 13.33 -12.76 -13.26
N GLN A 215 13.27 -13.22 -12.02
CA GLN A 215 12.04 -13.55 -11.31
C GLN A 215 11.78 -12.58 -10.16
N LYS A 216 10.59 -12.58 -9.58
CA LYS A 216 10.23 -11.72 -8.44
C LYS A 216 11.23 -11.75 -7.30
N LYS A 217 11.78 -12.93 -6.98
CA LYS A 217 12.78 -13.12 -5.90
C LYS A 217 14.05 -12.29 -6.10
N ASP A 218 14.41 -12.01 -7.36
CA ASP A 218 15.63 -11.28 -7.71
C ASP A 218 15.51 -9.75 -7.45
N PHE A 219 14.30 -9.27 -7.14
CA PHE A 219 13.97 -7.89 -6.82
C PHE A 219 13.67 -7.66 -5.34
N VAL A 220 13.79 -8.73 -4.52
CA VAL A 220 13.52 -8.68 -3.08
C VAL A 220 14.60 -7.85 -2.38
N ASN A 221 14.14 -6.96 -1.51
CA ASN A 221 14.96 -6.12 -0.64
C ASN A 221 14.36 -6.12 0.77
N SER A 222 15.14 -5.78 1.77
CA SER A 222 14.62 -5.42 3.08
C SER A 222 13.86 -4.09 3.01
N VAL A 223 12.93 -3.85 3.93
CA VAL A 223 12.25 -2.56 4.03
C VAL A 223 13.25 -1.46 4.38
N ASP A 224 14.20 -1.72 5.31
CA ASP A 224 15.29 -0.81 5.67
C ASP A 224 16.07 -0.33 4.43
N GLU A 225 16.34 -1.21 3.46
CA GLU A 225 17.04 -0.80 2.24
C GLU A 225 16.18 0.10 1.36
N VAL A 226 14.87 -0.17 1.25
CA VAL A 226 13.95 0.72 0.55
C VAL A 226 13.88 2.08 1.24
N GLU A 227 13.85 2.12 2.57
CA GLU A 227 13.87 3.34 3.38
C GLU A 227 15.15 4.16 3.16
N ARG A 228 16.30 3.49 3.19
CA ARG A 228 17.60 4.12 2.94
C ARG A 228 17.64 4.83 1.58
N ILE A 229 17.04 4.21 0.55
CA ILE A 229 17.02 4.75 -0.80
C ILE A 229 15.99 5.88 -0.95
N THR A 230 14.79 5.71 -0.40
CA THR A 230 13.67 6.63 -0.61
C THR A 230 13.64 7.78 0.39
N GLY A 231 14.13 7.56 1.61
CA GLY A 231 14.06 8.50 2.72
C GLY A 231 12.67 8.54 3.39
N TYR A 232 11.85 7.53 3.17
CA TYR A 232 10.62 7.30 3.91
C TYR A 232 10.87 6.36 5.08
N ASP A 233 9.95 6.37 6.03
CA ASP A 233 9.82 5.48 7.16
C ASP A 233 8.49 4.76 6.97
N PHE A 234 8.56 3.47 6.66
CA PHE A 234 7.37 2.67 6.37
C PHE A 234 6.89 1.98 7.64
N PHE A 235 5.59 1.78 7.75
CA PHE A 235 4.96 1.03 8.83
C PHE A 235 5.30 1.50 10.25
N SER A 236 5.69 2.77 10.41
CA SER A 236 6.14 3.43 11.67
C SER A 236 5.12 3.40 12.82
N LYS A 237 3.95 2.81 12.63
CA LYS A 237 2.96 2.53 13.69
C LYS A 237 3.11 1.15 14.30
N LEU A 238 4.04 0.34 13.81
CA LEU A 238 4.41 -0.90 14.48
C LEU A 238 5.16 -0.57 15.79
N PRO A 239 5.08 -1.46 16.79
CA PRO A 239 6.02 -1.37 17.91
C PRO A 239 7.46 -1.50 17.42
N ASP A 240 8.36 -0.63 17.88
CA ASP A 240 9.76 -0.52 17.43
C ASP A 240 10.51 -1.86 17.40
N ASN A 241 10.27 -2.73 18.39
CA ASN A 241 10.92 -4.03 18.47
C ASN A 241 10.43 -5.01 17.37
N ILE A 242 9.21 -4.86 16.90
CA ILE A 242 8.64 -5.64 15.79
C ILE A 242 9.17 -5.06 14.48
N GLU A 243 9.01 -3.75 14.28
CA GLU A 243 9.45 -2.99 13.12
C GLU A 243 10.90 -3.31 12.78
N LYS A 244 11.84 -3.03 13.68
CA LYS A 244 13.28 -3.31 13.52
C LYS A 244 13.59 -4.75 13.13
N LYS A 245 12.81 -5.71 13.67
CA LYS A 245 13.04 -7.13 13.40
C LYS A 245 12.61 -7.54 12.00
N ILE A 246 11.43 -7.06 11.54
CA ILE A 246 10.83 -7.52 10.27
C ILE A 246 11.29 -6.69 9.07
N GLU A 247 11.77 -5.47 9.27
CA GLU A 247 12.25 -4.58 8.22
C GLU A 247 13.71 -4.79 7.84
N ALA A 248 14.52 -5.26 8.79
CA ALA A 248 15.94 -5.55 8.56
C ALA A 248 16.22 -6.70 7.58
N LYS A 249 15.24 -7.59 7.35
CA LYS A 249 15.40 -8.78 6.53
C LYS A 249 14.17 -9.03 5.67
N ALA A 250 14.39 -9.58 4.48
CA ALA A 250 13.31 -10.03 3.63
C ALA A 250 13.60 -11.45 3.12
N ASP A 251 12.62 -12.34 3.29
CA ASP A 251 12.65 -13.69 2.73
C ASP A 251 11.28 -14.01 2.12
N ILE A 252 11.23 -14.07 0.80
CA ILE A 252 10.00 -14.34 0.05
C ILE A 252 9.42 -15.73 0.35
N ASN A 253 10.25 -16.68 0.82
CA ASN A 253 9.78 -18.02 1.14
C ASN A 253 8.98 -18.09 2.46
N GLN A 254 9.03 -17.03 3.27
CA GLN A 254 8.25 -16.93 4.50
C GLN A 254 6.83 -16.38 4.29
N TRP A 255 6.46 -16.11 3.04
CA TRP A 255 5.18 -15.50 2.67
C TRP A 255 4.19 -16.50 2.07
#